data_6c399555a5d41ec7704b47b8e8c96636
#
_entry.id   6c399555a5d41ec7704b47b8e8c96636
#
_cell.length_a   1.000
_cell.length_b   1.000
_cell.length_c   1.000
_cell.angle_alpha   90.00
_cell.angle_beta   90.00
_cell.angle_gamma   90.00
#
_symmetry.space_group_name_H-M   'P 1'
#
loop_
_entity.id
_entity.type
_entity.pdbx_description
1 polymer ?
#
loop_
_entity_poly.entity_id
_entity_poly.type
_entity_poly.pdbx_seq_one_letter_code
_entity_poly.pdbx_strand_id
1 'polypeptide(L)' 'MNVGDVVFLNSNPEILMTVEFVLGSGSKGAQERMLSHQMQMSGYVEGDVYCTWFEGKELKKAPFKKQMLTKK' A
#
# COMPACT_ATOMS: atom_id res chain seq x y z
N MET A 1 5.39 -7.87 -3.93
CA MET A 1 5.78 -6.74 -3.08
C MET A 1 5.68 -7.13 -1.62
N ASN A 2 6.60 -6.67 -0.81
CA ASN A 2 6.64 -6.98 0.61
C ASN A 2 6.64 -5.69 1.42
N VAL A 3 6.24 -5.79 2.69
CA VAL A 3 6.30 -4.66 3.62
C VAL A 3 7.74 -4.15 3.68
N GLY A 4 7.90 -2.84 3.58
CA GLY A 4 9.20 -2.17 3.55
C GLY A 4 9.75 -1.92 2.15
N ASP A 5 9.16 -2.51 1.12
CA ASP A 5 9.60 -2.24 -0.25
C ASP A 5 9.30 -0.79 -0.64
N VAL A 6 10.21 -0.21 -1.40
CA VAL A 6 10.01 1.11 -2.00
C VAL A 6 9.42 0.92 -3.39
N VAL A 7 8.30 1.57 -3.64
CA VAL A 7 7.56 1.45 -4.89
C VAL A 7 7.17 2.83 -5.40
N PHE A 8 6.73 2.91 -6.65
CA PHE A 8 6.18 4.14 -7.22
C PHE A 8 5.03 3.82 -8.15
N LEU A 9 4.13 4.78 -8.31
CA LEU A 9 3.05 4.68 -9.29
C LEU A 9 3.62 4.75 -10.70
N ASN A 10 3.17 3.86 -11.56
CA ASN A 10 3.63 3.83 -12.96
C ASN A 10 3.34 5.16 -13.67
N SER A 11 2.27 5.85 -13.29
CA SER A 11 1.90 7.14 -13.86
C SER A 11 2.60 8.32 -13.22
N ASN A 12 3.29 8.12 -12.10
CA ASN A 12 3.99 9.20 -11.40
C ASN A 12 5.22 8.66 -10.67
N PRO A 13 6.29 8.31 -11.42
CA PRO A 13 7.46 7.64 -10.83
C PRO A 13 8.33 8.53 -9.94
N GLU A 14 8.04 9.81 -9.88
CA GLU A 14 8.84 10.73 -9.06
C GLU A 14 8.53 10.62 -7.57
N ILE A 15 7.34 10.13 -7.21
CA ILE A 15 6.93 9.99 -5.82
C ILE A 15 7.21 8.55 -5.37
N LEU A 16 8.19 8.41 -4.48
CA LEU A 16 8.52 7.11 -3.89
C LEU A 16 7.65 6.87 -2.67
N MET A 17 7.13 5.65 -2.57
CA MET A 17 6.27 5.24 -1.46
C MET A 17 6.84 3.99 -0.82
N THR A 18 6.51 3.77 0.44
CA THR A 18 6.91 2.57 1.16
C THR A 18 5.68 1.69 1.40
N VAL A 19 5.81 0.41 1.09
CA VAL A 19 4.74 -0.56 1.35
C VAL A 19 4.64 -0.77 2.86
N GLU A 20 3.48 -0.46 3.41
CA GLU A 20 3.20 -0.60 4.84
C GLU A 20 2.45 -1.90 5.14
N PHE A 21 1.61 -2.37 4.21
CA PHE A 21 0.79 -3.55 4.39
C PHE A 21 0.49 -4.18 3.03
N VAL A 22 0.50 -5.51 2.99
CA VAL A 22 0.12 -6.29 1.80
C VAL A 22 -1.12 -7.08 2.14
N LEU A 23 -2.19 -6.87 1.38
CA LEU A 23 -3.45 -7.56 1.60
C LEU A 23 -3.28 -9.06 1.34
N GLY A 24 -3.73 -9.87 2.28
CA GLY A 24 -3.64 -11.33 2.17
C GLY A 24 -2.37 -11.93 2.77
N SER A 25 -1.42 -11.12 3.25
CA SER A 25 -0.19 -11.62 3.85
C SER A 25 -0.34 -12.07 5.30
N GLY A 26 -1.57 -12.02 5.84
CA GLY A 26 -1.86 -12.32 7.22
C GLY A 26 -1.96 -11.05 8.07
N SER A 27 -2.89 -11.06 9.01
CA SER A 27 -3.14 -9.93 9.89
C SER A 27 -2.62 -10.25 11.27
N LYS A 28 -1.65 -9.49 11.75
CA LYS A 28 -1.01 -9.72 13.05
C LYS A 28 -1.55 -8.85 14.17
N GLY A 29 -2.46 -7.92 13.87
CA GLY A 29 -3.01 -7.01 14.86
C GLY A 29 -4.36 -6.47 14.44
N ALA A 30 -5.02 -5.78 15.37
CA ALA A 30 -6.36 -5.23 15.13
C ALA A 30 -6.35 -4.18 14.01
N GLN A 31 -5.31 -3.36 13.94
CA GLN A 31 -5.19 -2.33 12.90
C GLN A 31 -5.07 -2.94 11.51
N GLU A 32 -4.27 -4.00 11.37
CA GLU A 32 -4.12 -4.69 10.10
C GLU A 32 -5.40 -5.38 9.67
N ARG A 33 -6.17 -5.93 10.61
CA ARG A 33 -7.47 -6.53 10.30
C ARG A 33 -8.46 -5.49 9.81
N MET A 34 -8.50 -4.33 10.46
CA MET A 34 -9.36 -3.23 10.04
C MET A 34 -8.99 -2.74 8.66
N LEU A 35 -7.70 -2.59 8.41
CA LEU A 35 -7.19 -2.14 7.11
C LEU A 35 -7.52 -3.17 6.02
N SER A 36 -7.30 -4.44 6.30
CA SER A 36 -7.63 -5.52 5.38
C SER A 36 -9.13 -5.50 5.02
N HIS A 37 -9.98 -5.35 6.02
CA HIS A 37 -11.43 -5.29 5.82
C HIS A 37 -11.82 -4.08 4.96
N GLN A 38 -11.27 -2.91 5.27
CA GLN A 38 -11.54 -1.69 4.51
C GLN A 38 -11.11 -1.82 3.05
N MET A 39 -9.94 -2.39 2.81
CA MET A 39 -9.45 -2.61 1.46
C MET A 39 -10.36 -3.56 0.68
N GLN A 40 -10.77 -4.66 1.31
CA GLN A 40 -11.68 -5.62 0.67
C GLN A 40 -13.02 -4.99 0.32
N MET A 41 -13.56 -4.17 1.22
CA MET A 41 -14.81 -3.46 0.97
C MET A 41 -14.70 -2.44 -0.14
N SER A 42 -13.51 -1.90 -0.36
CA SER A 42 -13.26 -0.95 -1.44
C SER A 42 -12.90 -1.60 -2.77
N GLY A 43 -12.97 -2.94 -2.85
CA GLY A 43 -12.72 -3.65 -4.09
C GLY A 43 -11.29 -4.10 -4.33
N TYR A 44 -10.42 -3.92 -3.35
CA TYR A 44 -9.04 -4.42 -3.43
C TYR A 44 -9.03 -5.93 -3.17
N VAL A 45 -8.05 -6.60 -3.76
CA VAL A 45 -7.92 -8.05 -3.68
C VAL A 45 -6.56 -8.43 -3.12
N GLU A 46 -6.39 -9.72 -2.82
CA GLU A 46 -5.13 -10.25 -2.29
C GLU A 46 -3.95 -9.85 -3.18
N GLY A 47 -2.90 -9.38 -2.56
CA GLY A 47 -1.70 -8.90 -3.24
C GLY A 47 -1.66 -7.39 -3.43
N ASP A 48 -2.78 -6.70 -3.32
CA ASP A 48 -2.80 -5.25 -3.34
C ASP A 48 -2.16 -4.70 -2.07
N VAL A 49 -1.66 -3.47 -2.12
CA VAL A 49 -0.82 -2.94 -1.05
C VAL A 49 -1.34 -1.62 -0.53
N TYR A 50 -0.97 -1.33 0.71
CA TYR A 50 -1.22 -0.05 1.37
C TYR A 50 0.12 0.64 1.54
N CYS A 51 0.25 1.84 0.99
CA CYS A 51 1.52 2.54 0.94
C CYS A 51 1.48 3.86 1.67
N THR A 52 2.65 4.30 2.13
CA THR A 52 2.83 5.60 2.76
C THR A 52 3.88 6.39 2.01
N TRP A 53 3.73 7.70 2.02
CA TRP A 53 4.73 8.60 1.44
C TRP A 53 4.61 9.97 2.08
N PHE A 54 5.64 10.79 1.91
CA PHE A 54 5.58 12.17 2.34
C PHE A 54 5.27 13.07 1.16
N GLU A 55 4.36 14.00 1.39
CA GLU A 55 4.06 15.09 0.46
C GLU A 55 4.34 16.39 1.20
N GLY A 56 5.50 16.97 0.91
CA GLY A 56 5.99 18.07 1.73
C GLY A 56 6.31 17.57 3.14
N LYS A 57 5.64 18.14 4.14
CA LYS A 57 5.80 17.74 5.54
C LYS A 57 4.70 16.80 6.03
N GLU A 58 3.74 16.47 5.16
CA GLU A 58 2.61 15.63 5.53
C GLU A 58 2.84 14.18 5.14
N LEU A 59 2.53 13.28 6.07
CA LEU A 59 2.52 11.85 5.80
C LEU A 59 1.19 11.49 5.15
N LYS A 60 1.23 10.93 3.94
CA LYS A 60 0.06 10.47 3.22
C LYS A 60 0.05 8.95 3.20
N LYS A 61 -1.15 8.38 3.18
CA LYS A 61 -1.35 6.93 3.12
C LYS A 61 -2.52 6.64 2.20
N ALA A 62 -2.40 5.59 1.40
CA ALA A 62 -3.50 5.15 0.55
C ALA A 62 -3.27 3.72 0.08
N PRO A 63 -4.37 2.98 -0.21
CA PRO A 63 -4.25 1.67 -0.84
C PRO A 63 -4.07 1.82 -2.35
N PHE A 64 -3.34 0.87 -2.95
CA PHE A 64 -3.09 0.85 -4.38
C PHE A 64 -3.21 -0.57 -4.91
N LYS A 65 -3.64 -0.69 -6.15
CA LYS A 65 -3.60 -1.95 -6.89
C LYS A 65 -2.16 -2.25 -7.29
N LYS A 66 -1.70 -3.47 -7.06
CA LYS A 66 -0.31 -3.85 -7.35
C LYS A 66 0.07 -3.62 -8.81
N GLN A 67 -0.90 -3.73 -9.74
CA GLN A 67 -0.65 -3.50 -11.16
C GLN A 67 -0.28 -2.06 -11.48
N MET A 68 -0.62 -1.12 -10.61
CA MET A 68 -0.35 0.30 -10.80
C MET A 68 1.02 0.71 -10.28
N LEU A 69 1.71 -0.19 -9.63
CA LEU A 69 2.98 0.09 -8.95
C LEU A 69 4.14 -0.67 -9.58
N THR A 70 5.31 -0.07 -9.47
CA THR A 70 6.58 -0.73 -9.82
C THR A 70 7.50 -0.65 -8.61
N LYS A 71 8.15 -1.77 -8.30
CA LYS A 71 9.14 -1.82 -7.23
C LYS A 71 10.42 -1.14 -7.70
N LYS A 72 10.96 -0.28 -6.86
CA LYS A 72 12.22 0.37 -7.15
C LYS A 72 13.41 -0.58 -7.09
#